data_f8b44be9ab56cfed80427e1e599de541
#
_entry.id   f8b44be9ab56cfed80427e1e599de541
#
_cell.length_a   1.000
_cell.length_b   1.000
_cell.length_c   1.000
_cell.angle_alpha   90.00
_cell.angle_beta   90.00
_cell.angle_gamma   90.00
#
_symmetry.space_group_name_H-M   'P 1'
#
loop_
_entity.id
_entity.type
_entity.pdbx_description
1 polymer ?
#
loop_
_entity_poly.entity_id
_entity_poly.type
_entity_poly.pdbx_seq_one_letter_code
_entity_poly.pdbx_strand_id
1 'polypeptide(L)'
;MKTIPYILSVLMYVIIGMQTACSSKTDEPANFTEVGQPASIYPDYKDITVPHNIAPLNFTVNESLLSFVKYEVDGDSLIVGEKDNQTDIPLKKWHEFLERAQGKQVNVTVVVNQKGTYVAYKPFSFHVSADPIDGYLAYRLIEPGYAIWNQMGIYQRNLTNFEETPIIENKVTKGNCVNCHSFC
;
A
#
# COMPACT_ATOMS: atom_id res chain seq x y z
N MET A 1 3.30 3.94 58.65
CA MET A 1 2.45 3.93 57.43
C MET A 1 2.60 5.22 56.61
N LYS A 2 3.83 5.60 56.16
CA LYS A 2 4.05 6.84 55.33
C LYS A 2 4.81 6.57 54.02
N THR A 3 4.99 5.32 53.63
CA THR A 3 5.78 4.93 52.43
C THR A 3 4.95 4.65 51.17
N ILE A 4 3.63 4.46 51.34
CA ILE A 4 2.70 4.13 50.21
C ILE A 4 2.58 5.27 49.17
N PRO A 5 2.48 6.57 49.54
CA PRO A 5 2.35 7.65 48.56
C PRO A 5 3.61 7.84 47.70
N TYR A 6 4.80 7.54 48.22
CA TYR A 6 6.04 7.63 47.42
C TYR A 6 6.15 6.52 46.37
N ILE A 7 5.69 5.32 46.68
CA ILE A 7 5.69 4.19 45.74
C ILE A 7 4.71 4.43 44.61
N LEU A 8 3.52 4.97 44.91
CA LEU A 8 2.54 5.35 43.85
C LEU A 8 3.08 6.48 42.95
N SER A 9 3.77 7.47 43.54
CA SER A 9 4.35 8.59 42.76
C SER A 9 5.46 8.11 41.82
N VAL A 10 6.35 7.23 42.27
CA VAL A 10 7.41 6.65 41.45
C VAL A 10 6.86 5.75 40.35
N LEU A 11 5.80 4.97 40.64
CA LEU A 11 5.12 4.14 39.60
C LEU A 11 4.45 4.99 38.52
N MET A 12 3.89 6.14 38.88
CA MET A 12 3.27 7.06 37.94
C MET A 12 4.29 7.75 37.00
N TYR A 13 5.50 8.06 37.50
CA TYR A 13 6.58 8.60 36.66
C TYR A 13 7.17 7.56 35.69
N VAL A 14 7.22 6.28 36.07
CA VAL A 14 7.71 5.19 35.20
C VAL A 14 6.73 4.91 34.07
N ILE A 15 5.42 5.04 34.27
CA ILE A 15 4.40 4.84 33.23
C ILE A 15 4.40 5.98 32.20
N ILE A 16 4.70 7.23 32.61
CA ILE A 16 4.78 8.39 31.72
C ILE A 16 6.03 8.35 30.83
N GLY A 17 7.10 7.67 31.25
CA GLY A 17 8.35 7.54 30.47
C GLY A 17 8.33 6.54 29.31
N MET A 18 7.28 5.71 29.15
CA MET A 18 7.20 4.65 28.13
C MET A 18 6.42 5.03 26.86
N GLN A 19 6.04 6.29 26.69
CA GLN A 19 5.31 6.76 25.49
C GLN A 19 6.24 7.37 24.42
N THR A 20 7.48 6.91 24.29
CA THR A 20 8.25 7.19 23.07
C THR A 20 7.83 6.21 21.98
N ALA A 21 6.70 6.48 21.34
CA ALA A 21 6.37 5.86 20.08
C ALA A 21 7.45 6.28 19.07
N CYS A 22 8.33 5.34 18.71
CA CYS A 22 9.21 5.49 17.55
C CYS A 22 8.33 5.59 16.30
N SER A 23 7.96 6.82 15.93
CA SER A 23 7.57 7.12 14.57
C SER A 23 8.86 7.07 13.75
N SER A 24 9.07 6.02 12.98
CA SER A 24 10.13 5.99 11.97
C SER A 24 9.77 7.02 10.89
N LYS A 25 10.24 8.26 11.07
CA LYS A 25 10.29 9.20 9.97
C LYS A 25 11.32 8.64 8.99
N THR A 26 10.89 8.33 7.79
CA THR A 26 11.81 8.13 6.67
C THR A 26 12.37 9.51 6.36
N ASP A 27 13.56 9.81 6.88
CA ASP A 27 14.22 11.10 6.63
C ASP A 27 14.67 11.12 5.17
N GLU A 28 14.20 12.12 4.43
CA GLU A 28 14.65 12.38 3.06
C GLU A 28 16.14 12.74 3.09
N PRO A 29 17.02 12.03 2.36
CA PRO A 29 18.44 12.37 2.34
C PRO A 29 18.65 13.76 1.75
N ALA A 30 19.56 14.54 2.35
CA ALA A 30 19.80 15.93 1.98
C ALA A 30 20.39 16.11 0.58
N ASN A 31 20.96 15.05 -0.03
CA ASN A 31 21.59 15.10 -1.34
C ASN A 31 21.26 13.83 -2.14
N PHE A 32 20.75 14.01 -3.34
CA PHE A 32 20.59 12.95 -4.33
C PHE A 32 21.00 13.44 -5.73
N THR A 33 21.42 12.52 -6.57
CA THR A 33 21.70 12.78 -7.99
C THR A 33 20.40 12.60 -8.78
N GLU A 34 20.03 13.58 -9.60
CA GLU A 34 18.84 13.48 -10.45
C GLU A 34 19.17 12.77 -11.77
N VAL A 35 18.25 11.91 -12.21
CA VAL A 35 18.28 11.24 -13.52
C VAL A 35 17.14 11.76 -14.38
N GLY A 36 17.43 12.12 -15.62
CA GLY A 36 16.49 12.74 -16.55
C GLY A 36 15.38 11.82 -17.10
N GLN A 37 15.30 10.56 -16.65
CA GLN A 37 14.28 9.59 -17.08
C GLN A 37 13.48 9.08 -15.90
N PRO A 38 12.19 8.69 -16.09
CA PRO A 38 11.37 8.10 -15.03
C PRO A 38 11.87 6.71 -14.69
N ALA A 39 11.63 6.28 -13.44
CA ALA A 39 11.91 4.92 -12.99
C ALA A 39 11.13 3.87 -13.80
N SER A 40 11.77 2.73 -14.08
CA SER A 40 11.07 1.55 -14.56
C SER A 40 10.46 0.81 -13.38
N ILE A 41 9.15 0.85 -13.25
CA ILE A 41 8.40 0.27 -12.14
C ILE A 41 7.49 -0.87 -12.61
N TYR A 42 7.18 -1.79 -11.70
CA TYR A 42 6.20 -2.86 -11.95
C TYR A 42 5.32 -3.09 -10.71
N PRO A 43 3.98 -3.04 -10.86
CA PRO A 43 3.20 -2.66 -12.05
C PRO A 43 3.46 -1.22 -12.50
N ASP A 44 3.22 -0.93 -13.78
CA ASP A 44 3.38 0.43 -14.32
C ASP A 44 2.15 1.28 -14.02
N TYR A 45 2.31 2.24 -13.11
CA TYR A 45 1.27 3.16 -12.67
C TYR A 45 1.42 4.58 -13.25
N LYS A 46 2.25 4.75 -14.28
CA LYS A 46 2.42 6.05 -14.93
C LYS A 46 1.21 6.42 -15.78
N ASP A 47 0.78 7.67 -15.67
CA ASP A 47 -0.29 8.29 -16.46
C ASP A 47 -1.66 7.56 -16.40
N ILE A 48 -1.94 6.87 -15.29
CA ILE A 48 -3.23 6.22 -15.04
C ILE A 48 -4.17 7.13 -14.24
N THR A 49 -5.45 6.78 -14.22
CA THR A 49 -6.44 7.35 -13.29
C THR A 49 -6.86 6.28 -12.30
N VAL A 50 -6.88 6.64 -11.02
CA VAL A 50 -7.27 5.74 -9.93
C VAL A 50 -8.38 6.36 -9.08
N PRO A 51 -9.31 5.56 -8.53
CA PRO A 51 -10.28 6.03 -7.55
C PRO A 51 -9.59 6.46 -6.26
N HIS A 52 -10.16 7.46 -5.56
CA HIS A 52 -9.56 7.94 -4.30
C HIS A 52 -9.61 6.93 -3.15
N ASN A 53 -10.46 5.92 -3.24
CA ASN A 53 -10.60 4.87 -2.23
C ASN A 53 -9.93 3.54 -2.59
N ILE A 54 -9.05 3.51 -3.59
CA ILE A 54 -8.34 2.30 -4.01
C ILE A 54 -7.29 1.85 -2.98
N ALA A 55 -7.02 0.55 -2.92
CA ALA A 55 -5.91 -0.03 -2.15
C ALA A 55 -4.56 0.58 -2.56
N PRO A 56 -3.54 0.55 -1.68
CA PRO A 56 -2.22 1.06 -1.98
C PRO A 56 -1.61 0.54 -3.28
N LEU A 57 -1.07 1.46 -4.09
CA LEU A 57 -0.40 1.15 -5.35
C LEU A 57 1.05 0.73 -5.09
N ASN A 58 1.25 -0.42 -4.46
CA ASN A 58 2.59 -0.93 -4.22
C ASN A 58 3.24 -1.38 -5.53
N PHE A 59 4.52 -1.06 -5.70
CA PHE A 59 5.31 -1.43 -6.88
C PHE A 59 6.75 -1.75 -6.52
N THR A 60 7.43 -2.45 -7.42
CA THR A 60 8.88 -2.68 -7.39
C THR A 60 9.57 -1.79 -8.41
N VAL A 61 10.87 -1.54 -8.22
CA VAL A 61 11.70 -0.84 -9.19
C VAL A 61 12.61 -1.85 -9.87
N ASN A 62 12.57 -1.88 -11.20
CA ASN A 62 13.40 -2.80 -11.97
C ASN A 62 14.89 -2.40 -11.88
N GLU A 63 15.76 -3.40 -11.72
CA GLU A 63 17.23 -3.28 -11.79
C GLU A 63 17.88 -2.36 -10.72
N SER A 64 17.12 -1.91 -9.70
CA SER A 64 17.63 -1.04 -8.66
C SER A 64 17.05 -1.37 -7.29
N LEU A 65 17.79 -1.08 -6.23
CA LEU A 65 17.27 -1.18 -4.86
C LEU A 65 16.49 0.10 -4.54
N LEU A 66 15.19 -0.06 -4.34
CA LEU A 66 14.33 1.01 -3.89
C LEU A 66 14.81 1.52 -2.52
N SER A 67 14.74 2.82 -2.30
CA SER A 67 15.01 3.43 -1.01
C SER A 67 13.75 4.02 -0.40
N PHE A 68 13.11 4.93 -1.13
CA PHE A 68 11.81 5.49 -0.75
C PHE A 68 11.10 6.07 -1.97
N VAL A 69 9.82 6.33 -1.80
CA VAL A 69 8.98 7.00 -2.81
C VAL A 69 8.30 8.20 -2.15
N LYS A 70 8.27 9.32 -2.85
CA LYS A 70 7.58 10.53 -2.45
C LYS A 70 6.41 10.78 -3.38
N TYR A 71 5.20 10.86 -2.84
CA TYR A 71 3.97 11.26 -3.51
C TYR A 71 3.65 12.69 -3.13
N GLU A 72 3.35 13.56 -4.10
CA GLU A 72 3.13 14.99 -3.88
C GLU A 72 1.89 15.49 -4.62
N VAL A 73 1.08 16.29 -3.92
CA VAL A 73 -0.10 16.97 -4.48
C VAL A 73 -0.30 18.31 -3.75
N ASP A 74 -0.33 19.43 -4.47
CA ASP A 74 -0.66 20.78 -3.93
C ASP A 74 0.09 21.14 -2.64
N GLY A 75 1.37 20.78 -2.53
CA GLY A 75 2.19 21.07 -1.35
C GLY A 75 2.04 20.09 -0.19
N ASP A 76 1.13 19.12 -0.29
CA ASP A 76 1.07 17.97 0.62
C ASP A 76 1.94 16.82 0.10
N SER A 77 2.48 16.00 0.99
CA SER A 77 3.33 14.89 0.60
C SER A 77 3.15 13.66 1.49
N LEU A 78 3.34 12.50 0.88
CA LEU A 78 3.44 11.21 1.54
C LEU A 78 4.78 10.56 1.16
N ILE A 79 5.65 10.33 2.14
CA ILE A 79 6.91 9.61 1.95
C ILE A 79 6.73 8.19 2.47
N VAL A 80 7.12 7.23 1.64
CA VAL A 80 6.95 5.80 1.88
C VAL A 80 8.29 5.10 1.70
N GLY A 81 8.68 4.33 2.69
CA GLY A 81 9.87 3.47 2.62
C GLY A 81 9.63 2.22 1.78
N GLU A 82 10.61 1.34 1.80
CA GLU A 82 10.58 0.05 1.13
C GLU A 82 10.52 -1.10 2.12
N LYS A 83 10.01 -2.22 1.65
CA LYS A 83 10.11 -3.52 2.29
C LYS A 83 10.26 -4.57 1.20
N ASP A 84 11.28 -5.40 1.30
CA ASP A 84 11.57 -6.46 0.31
C ASP A 84 11.70 -5.92 -1.14
N ASN A 85 12.33 -4.74 -1.29
CA ASN A 85 12.53 -4.01 -2.55
C ASN A 85 11.23 -3.58 -3.26
N GLN A 86 10.15 -3.45 -2.54
CA GLN A 86 8.90 -2.85 -3.03
C GLN A 86 8.42 -1.74 -2.09
N THR A 87 7.55 -0.88 -2.57
CA THR A 87 6.91 0.12 -1.71
C THR A 87 6.06 -0.57 -0.64
N ASP A 88 6.16 -0.09 0.60
CA ASP A 88 5.32 -0.53 1.71
C ASP A 88 4.44 0.64 2.17
N ILE A 89 3.33 0.85 1.44
CA ILE A 89 2.44 1.99 1.64
C ILE A 89 1.46 1.67 2.78
N PRO A 90 1.52 2.37 3.93
CA PRO A 90 0.58 2.13 5.01
C PRO A 90 -0.85 2.53 4.61
N LEU A 91 -1.78 1.58 4.69
CA LEU A 91 -3.16 1.71 4.21
C LEU A 91 -3.85 3.00 4.70
N LYS A 92 -3.78 3.28 6.00
CA LYS A 92 -4.41 4.47 6.58
C LYS A 92 -3.84 5.78 6.00
N LYS A 93 -2.50 5.89 5.93
CA LYS A 93 -1.84 7.09 5.38
C LYS A 93 -2.14 7.27 3.90
N TRP A 94 -2.25 6.16 3.16
CA TRP A 94 -2.62 6.16 1.75
C TRP A 94 -4.02 6.73 1.53
N HIS A 95 -5.02 6.22 2.24
CA HIS A 95 -6.39 6.72 2.13
C HIS A 95 -6.49 8.20 2.53
N GLU A 96 -5.87 8.60 3.64
CA GLU A 96 -5.84 10.01 4.06
C GLU A 96 -5.18 10.92 3.00
N PHE A 97 -4.15 10.43 2.31
CA PHE A 97 -3.50 11.15 1.22
C PHE A 97 -4.39 11.25 -0.02
N LEU A 98 -4.99 10.13 -0.46
CA LEU A 98 -5.87 10.11 -1.62
C LEU A 98 -7.14 10.94 -1.43
N GLU A 99 -7.70 11.00 -0.22
CA GLU A 99 -8.83 11.89 0.11
C GLU A 99 -8.49 13.37 -0.17
N ARG A 100 -7.27 13.81 0.13
CA ARG A 100 -6.82 15.18 -0.16
C ARG A 100 -6.43 15.40 -1.63
N ALA A 101 -6.16 14.31 -2.35
CA ALA A 101 -5.76 14.30 -3.75
C ALA A 101 -6.94 14.15 -4.72
N GLN A 102 -8.19 14.07 -4.26
CA GLN A 102 -9.37 13.90 -5.12
C GLN A 102 -9.45 14.96 -6.22
N GLY A 103 -9.66 14.52 -7.45
CA GLY A 103 -9.75 15.37 -8.64
C GLY A 103 -8.42 15.97 -9.10
N LYS A 104 -7.28 15.52 -8.53
CA LYS A 104 -5.96 16.13 -8.76
C LYS A 104 -4.97 15.13 -9.35
N GLN A 105 -3.87 15.69 -9.85
CA GLN A 105 -2.72 14.93 -10.30
C GLN A 105 -1.71 14.80 -9.18
N VAL A 106 -1.27 13.58 -8.91
CA VAL A 106 -0.22 13.24 -7.94
C VAL A 106 1.09 13.04 -8.69
N ASN A 107 2.14 13.71 -8.26
CA ASN A 107 3.50 13.50 -8.74
C ASN A 107 4.22 12.48 -7.87
N VAL A 108 4.96 11.58 -8.49
CA VAL A 108 5.64 10.47 -7.80
C VAL A 108 7.13 10.52 -8.12
N THR A 109 7.93 10.75 -7.09
CA THR A 109 9.40 10.72 -7.18
C THR A 109 9.91 9.42 -6.57
N VAL A 110 10.62 8.63 -7.36
CA VAL A 110 11.24 7.36 -6.92
C VAL A 110 12.71 7.62 -6.63
N VAL A 111 13.16 7.26 -5.45
CA VAL A 111 14.56 7.36 -5.03
C VAL A 111 15.11 5.97 -4.75
N VAL A 112 16.23 5.66 -5.36
CA VAL A 112 16.93 4.37 -5.21
C VAL A 112 18.30 4.57 -4.57
N ASN A 113 18.82 3.51 -3.95
CA ASN A 113 20.18 3.50 -3.43
C ASN A 113 21.07 2.69 -4.39
N GLN A 114 21.97 3.39 -5.07
CA GLN A 114 22.97 2.77 -5.94
C GLN A 114 24.34 2.81 -5.25
N LYS A 115 24.70 1.71 -4.58
CA LYS A 115 26.02 1.54 -3.91
C LYS A 115 26.36 2.68 -2.93
N GLY A 116 25.38 3.14 -2.15
CA GLY A 116 25.54 4.20 -1.16
C GLY A 116 25.28 5.62 -1.68
N THR A 117 24.96 5.78 -2.98
CA THR A 117 24.54 7.06 -3.56
C THR A 117 23.03 7.01 -3.79
N TYR A 118 22.33 8.05 -3.31
CA TYR A 118 20.89 8.20 -3.58
C TYR A 118 20.68 8.83 -4.96
N VAL A 119 19.82 8.21 -5.75
CA VAL A 119 19.49 8.65 -7.11
C VAL A 119 17.98 8.85 -7.21
N ALA A 120 17.57 10.09 -7.52
CA ALA A 120 16.16 10.41 -7.78
C ALA A 120 15.88 10.34 -9.27
N TYR A 121 14.86 9.57 -9.65
CA TYR A 121 14.36 9.52 -11.01
C TYR A 121 13.46 10.72 -11.32
N LYS A 122 13.36 11.08 -12.61
CA LYS A 122 12.39 12.06 -13.07
C LYS A 122 10.99 11.66 -12.58
N PRO A 123 10.24 12.57 -11.94
CA PRO A 123 8.89 12.27 -11.48
C PRO A 123 7.98 11.82 -12.62
N PHE A 124 7.10 10.86 -12.32
CA PHE A 124 5.93 10.54 -13.13
C PHE A 124 4.66 10.93 -12.36
N SER A 125 3.50 10.80 -12.99
CA SER A 125 2.25 11.19 -12.33
C SER A 125 1.13 10.19 -12.59
N PHE A 126 0.10 10.25 -11.72
CA PHE A 126 -1.20 9.64 -11.94
C PHE A 126 -2.30 10.60 -11.48
N HIS A 127 -3.51 10.41 -11.99
CA HIS A 127 -4.68 11.21 -11.61
C HIS A 127 -5.54 10.46 -10.58
N VAL A 128 -6.03 11.18 -9.57
CA VAL A 128 -6.97 10.65 -8.57
C VAL A 128 -8.37 11.12 -8.94
N SER A 129 -9.28 10.18 -9.24
CA SER A 129 -10.68 10.50 -9.50
C SER A 129 -11.38 11.00 -8.23
N ALA A 130 -12.31 11.95 -8.41
CA ALA A 130 -13.22 12.33 -7.35
C ALA A 130 -14.30 11.25 -7.07
N ASP A 131 -14.56 10.38 -8.08
CA ASP A 131 -15.53 9.31 -7.93
C ASP A 131 -14.89 8.09 -7.26
N PRO A 132 -15.57 7.48 -6.27
CA PRO A 132 -15.11 6.25 -5.65
C PRO A 132 -15.34 5.04 -6.56
N ILE A 133 -14.65 3.95 -6.30
CA ILE A 133 -14.97 2.63 -6.83
C ILE A 133 -15.82 1.86 -5.81
N ASP A 134 -16.62 0.89 -6.27
CA ASP A 134 -17.29 -0.07 -5.39
C ASP A 134 -16.27 -0.80 -4.52
N GLY A 135 -16.62 -1.04 -3.26
CA GLY A 135 -15.70 -1.60 -2.29
C GLY A 135 -15.26 -3.03 -2.58
N TYR A 136 -16.04 -3.78 -3.39
CA TYR A 136 -15.79 -5.20 -3.63
C TYR A 136 -15.91 -5.58 -5.10
N LEU A 137 -15.01 -6.46 -5.51
CA LEU A 137 -15.05 -7.17 -6.78
C LEU A 137 -15.26 -8.65 -6.53
N ALA A 138 -16.33 -9.22 -7.06
CA ALA A 138 -16.53 -10.66 -7.07
C ALA A 138 -15.98 -11.28 -8.36
N TYR A 139 -15.24 -12.36 -8.24
CA TYR A 139 -14.63 -13.02 -9.37
C TYR A 139 -14.52 -14.53 -9.15
N ARG A 140 -14.40 -15.25 -10.23
CA ARG A 140 -14.16 -16.68 -10.23
C ARG A 140 -12.67 -16.97 -10.31
N LEU A 141 -12.17 -17.75 -9.38
CA LEU A 141 -10.82 -18.27 -9.39
C LEU A 141 -10.83 -19.73 -9.80
N ILE A 142 -10.14 -20.06 -10.88
CA ILE A 142 -9.92 -21.41 -11.35
C ILE A 142 -8.41 -21.56 -11.55
N GLU A 143 -7.82 -22.47 -10.78
CA GLU A 143 -6.41 -22.79 -10.94
C GLU A 143 -6.13 -23.35 -12.34
N PRO A 144 -5.02 -22.96 -12.96
CA PRO A 144 -4.63 -23.51 -14.25
C PRO A 144 -4.26 -24.98 -14.12
N GLY A 145 -4.86 -25.78 -14.96
CA GLY A 145 -4.58 -27.23 -15.01
C GLY A 145 -5.81 -28.08 -14.71
N TYR A 146 -6.01 -29.11 -15.57
CA TYR A 146 -7.15 -30.00 -15.48
C TYR A 146 -7.19 -30.81 -14.17
N ALA A 147 -6.01 -31.08 -13.58
CA ALA A 147 -5.89 -31.92 -12.37
C ALA A 147 -6.41 -31.24 -11.08
N ILE A 148 -6.54 -29.91 -11.08
CA ILE A 148 -6.91 -29.13 -9.89
C ILE A 148 -8.23 -28.36 -10.02
N TRP A 149 -9.10 -28.81 -10.96
CA TRP A 149 -10.44 -28.25 -11.14
C TRP A 149 -11.28 -28.24 -9.85
N ASN A 150 -10.95 -29.11 -8.89
CA ASN A 150 -11.59 -29.20 -7.59
C ASN A 150 -11.17 -28.10 -6.60
N GLN A 151 -10.34 -27.17 -7.00
CA GLN A 151 -9.91 -26.01 -6.19
C GLN A 151 -10.53 -24.69 -6.69
N MET A 152 -11.59 -24.76 -7.50
CA MET A 152 -12.27 -23.58 -7.97
C MET A 152 -13.20 -22.96 -6.93
N GLY A 153 -13.40 -21.66 -7.03
CA GLY A 153 -14.31 -20.93 -6.17
C GLY A 153 -14.69 -19.57 -6.73
N ILE A 154 -15.63 -18.94 -6.05
CA ILE A 154 -15.96 -17.52 -6.21
C ILE A 154 -15.48 -16.81 -4.99
N TYR A 155 -14.75 -15.77 -5.24
CA TYR A 155 -14.13 -14.93 -4.23
C TYR A 155 -14.63 -13.51 -4.38
N GLN A 156 -14.62 -12.78 -3.28
CA GLN A 156 -14.71 -11.33 -3.31
C GLN A 156 -13.41 -10.74 -2.81
N ARG A 157 -12.94 -9.71 -3.50
CA ARG A 157 -11.78 -8.91 -3.13
C ARG A 157 -12.23 -7.52 -2.71
N ASN A 158 -11.77 -7.08 -1.55
CA ASN A 158 -11.95 -5.70 -1.15
C ASN A 158 -10.98 -4.82 -1.96
N LEU A 159 -11.52 -3.88 -2.72
CA LEU A 159 -10.73 -3.00 -3.59
C LEU A 159 -10.10 -1.81 -2.85
N THR A 160 -10.51 -1.58 -1.60
CA THR A 160 -9.94 -0.51 -0.77
C THR A 160 -8.74 -0.99 0.07
N ASN A 161 -8.51 -2.31 0.11
CA ASN A 161 -7.39 -2.95 0.78
C ASN A 161 -7.01 -4.23 0.03
N PHE A 162 -6.29 -5.15 0.66
CA PHE A 162 -5.84 -6.40 0.02
C PHE A 162 -6.61 -7.64 0.50
N GLU A 163 -7.70 -7.46 1.24
CA GLU A 163 -8.50 -8.58 1.75
C GLU A 163 -9.21 -9.30 0.63
N GLU A 164 -9.10 -10.62 0.66
CA GLU A 164 -9.81 -11.53 -0.22
C GLU A 164 -10.49 -12.59 0.61
N THR A 165 -11.78 -12.84 0.35
CA THR A 165 -12.55 -13.85 1.07
C THR A 165 -13.32 -14.73 0.10
N PRO A 166 -13.43 -16.05 0.35
CA PRO A 166 -14.26 -16.92 -0.45
C PRO A 166 -15.76 -16.63 -0.22
N ILE A 167 -16.52 -16.50 -1.30
CA ILE A 167 -17.98 -16.50 -1.26
C ILE A 167 -18.48 -17.94 -1.25
N ILE A 168 -17.95 -18.76 -2.17
CA ILE A 168 -18.23 -20.19 -2.23
C ILE A 168 -17.05 -20.92 -2.89
N GLU A 169 -16.68 -22.05 -2.33
CA GLU A 169 -15.68 -22.95 -2.90
C GLU A 169 -16.32 -24.32 -3.18
N ASN A 170 -15.86 -25.01 -4.21
CA ASN A 170 -16.40 -26.31 -4.55
C ASN A 170 -16.20 -27.40 -3.48
N LYS A 171 -15.24 -27.21 -2.58
CA LYS A 171 -15.04 -28.11 -1.42
C LYS A 171 -16.27 -28.16 -0.48
N VAL A 172 -17.03 -27.06 -0.36
CA VAL A 172 -18.26 -27.05 0.48
C VAL A 172 -19.46 -27.66 -0.23
N THR A 173 -19.38 -27.85 -1.55
CA THR A 173 -20.42 -28.49 -2.39
C THR A 173 -20.11 -29.95 -2.72
N LYS A 174 -19.25 -30.61 -1.93
CA LYS A 174 -18.80 -32.01 -2.14
C LYS A 174 -18.07 -32.18 -3.49
N GLY A 175 -17.31 -31.16 -3.93
CA GLY A 175 -16.60 -31.20 -5.19
C GLY A 175 -17.45 -30.90 -6.43
N ASN A 176 -18.67 -30.42 -6.28
CA ASN A 176 -19.49 -30.01 -7.42
C ASN A 176 -18.94 -28.71 -8.03
N CYS A 177 -19.20 -28.56 -9.33
CA CYS A 177 -18.83 -27.34 -10.05
C CYS A 177 -19.59 -26.12 -9.50
N VAL A 178 -18.86 -25.05 -9.19
CA VAL A 178 -19.41 -23.74 -8.78
C VAL A 178 -19.19 -22.68 -9.86
N ASN A 179 -18.96 -23.12 -11.11
CA ASN A 179 -18.52 -22.29 -12.22
C ASN A 179 -19.68 -21.61 -12.98
N CYS A 180 -20.86 -22.20 -12.96
CA CYS A 180 -22.00 -21.79 -13.79
C CYS A 180 -23.05 -21.08 -12.93
N HIS A 181 -22.83 -19.79 -12.62
CA HIS A 181 -23.81 -18.96 -11.95
C HIS A 181 -23.67 -17.51 -12.39
N SER A 182 -24.73 -16.77 -12.18
CA SER A 182 -24.79 -15.32 -12.39
C SER A 182 -25.17 -14.63 -11.09
N PHE A 183 -24.69 -13.41 -10.94
CA PHE A 183 -25.14 -12.52 -9.86
C PHE A 183 -26.42 -11.80 -10.33
N CYS A 184 -27.38 -11.66 -9.41
CA CYS A 184 -28.60 -10.89 -9.63
C CYS A 184 -28.39 -9.44 -9.27
#